data_19c68de23bf5619ed00c37693865cd78
#
_entry.id   19c68de23bf5619ed00c37693865cd78
#
_cell.length_a   1.000
_cell.length_b   1.000
_cell.length_c   1.000
_cell.angle_alpha   90.00
_cell.angle_beta   90.00
_cell.angle_gamma   90.00
#
_symmetry.space_group_name_H-M   'P 1'
#
loop_
_entity.id
_entity.type
_entity.pdbx_description
1 polymer ?
#
loop_
_entity_poly.entity_id
_entity_poly.type
_entity_poly.pdbx_seq_one_letter_code
_entity_poly.pdbx_strand_id
1 'polypeptide(L)'
;MGYHRAGFEVVGVDHCPQPRYPFEFHRADALDFLSEHGAEFDVIHASPPCQAYTGLRNVTLSRFGDAPEHPDLIAATRAALRATADGTVYVIENVQGSSLYTQIILCGAALGLPHLARHRHFESNVLLFAPPCRHRENEYTIGVYGSRPDGRRVSYRRHKFIEP
;
A
#
# COMPACT_ATOMS: atom_id res chain seq x y z
N MET A 1 10.22 -8.01 4.86
CA MET A 1 10.49 -8.58 6.21
C MET A 1 9.29 -9.34 6.82
N GLY A 2 8.04 -8.88 6.70
CA GLY A 2 6.86 -9.55 7.25
C GLY A 2 6.63 -10.94 6.62
N TYR A 3 6.59 -11.02 5.32
CA TYR A 3 6.42 -12.29 4.60
C TYR A 3 7.55 -13.29 4.88
N HIS A 4 8.80 -12.84 4.88
CA HIS A 4 9.94 -13.70 5.23
C HIS A 4 9.82 -14.27 6.66
N ARG A 5 9.38 -13.46 7.64
CA ARG A 5 9.13 -13.95 9.01
C ARG A 5 7.97 -14.94 9.09
N ALA A 6 7.05 -14.91 8.14
CA ALA A 6 5.96 -15.86 8.00
C ALA A 6 6.37 -17.14 7.23
N GLY A 7 7.64 -17.25 6.81
CA GLY A 7 8.18 -18.44 6.15
C GLY A 7 8.20 -18.39 4.63
N PHE A 8 7.86 -17.27 4.02
CA PHE A 8 7.91 -17.11 2.57
C PHE A 8 9.34 -16.82 2.08
N GLU A 9 9.72 -17.39 0.95
CA GLU A 9 10.79 -16.89 0.12
C GLU A 9 10.30 -15.63 -0.61
N VAL A 10 11.07 -14.55 -0.58
CA VAL A 10 10.57 -13.24 -1.00
C VAL A 10 11.42 -12.69 -2.14
N VAL A 11 10.77 -12.38 -3.25
CA VAL A 11 11.34 -11.66 -4.39
C VAL A 11 10.70 -10.28 -4.47
N GLY A 12 11.49 -9.24 -4.69
CA GLY A 12 11.01 -7.86 -4.85
C GLY A 12 11.13 -7.39 -6.30
N VAL A 13 10.14 -6.62 -6.74
CA VAL A 13 10.15 -5.98 -8.06
C VAL A 13 9.79 -4.51 -7.93
N ASP A 14 10.58 -3.63 -8.50
CA ASP A 14 10.31 -2.19 -8.57
C ASP A 14 11.09 -1.58 -9.76
N HIS A 15 10.54 -0.58 -10.41
CA HIS A 15 11.24 0.13 -11.49
C HIS A 15 12.39 1.01 -10.96
N CYS A 16 12.32 1.42 -9.68
CA CYS A 16 13.38 2.14 -8.99
C CYS A 16 14.34 1.17 -8.27
N PRO A 17 15.65 1.44 -8.28
CA PRO A 17 16.60 0.62 -7.54
C PRO A 17 16.34 0.70 -6.04
N GLN A 18 16.37 -0.46 -5.37
CA GLN A 18 16.15 -0.59 -3.93
C GLN A 18 17.41 -1.14 -3.23
N PRO A 19 18.49 -0.34 -3.07
CA PRO A 19 19.81 -0.83 -2.63
C PRO A 19 19.84 -1.40 -1.21
N ARG A 20 18.79 -1.21 -0.43
CA ARG A 20 18.63 -1.73 0.94
C ARG A 20 17.63 -2.88 1.03
N TYR A 21 17.12 -3.36 -0.11
CA TYR A 21 16.22 -4.50 -0.11
C TYR A 21 17.01 -5.77 0.25
N PRO A 22 16.59 -6.54 1.26
CA PRO A 22 17.42 -7.60 1.83
C PRO A 22 17.25 -8.97 1.14
N PHE A 23 16.42 -9.06 0.12
CA PHE A 23 16.10 -10.28 -0.60
C PHE A 23 16.44 -10.14 -2.09
N GLU A 24 16.17 -11.18 -2.86
CA GLU A 24 16.26 -11.11 -4.31
C GLU A 24 15.42 -9.95 -4.85
N PHE A 25 15.98 -9.21 -5.83
CA PHE A 25 15.36 -8.00 -6.34
C PHE A 25 15.56 -7.86 -7.85
N HIS A 26 14.46 -7.66 -8.55
CA HIS A 26 14.44 -7.37 -9.97
C HIS A 26 14.06 -5.90 -10.21
N ARG A 27 14.92 -5.19 -10.93
CA ARG A 27 14.60 -3.84 -11.39
C ARG A 27 13.86 -3.94 -12.74
N ALA A 28 12.54 -3.89 -12.70
CA ALA A 28 11.68 -4.03 -13.87
C ALA A 28 10.37 -3.24 -13.70
N ASP A 29 9.64 -3.05 -14.78
CA ASP A 29 8.22 -2.72 -14.68
C ASP A 29 7.48 -3.89 -14.04
N ALA A 30 6.63 -3.60 -13.06
CA ALA A 30 5.96 -4.64 -12.27
C ALA A 30 4.89 -5.39 -13.09
N LEU A 31 4.24 -4.74 -14.04
CA LEU A 31 3.22 -5.39 -14.88
C LEU A 31 3.86 -6.28 -15.93
N ASP A 32 4.96 -5.84 -16.52
CA ASP A 32 5.74 -6.64 -17.48
C ASP A 32 6.31 -7.88 -16.79
N PHE A 33 6.97 -7.70 -15.64
CA PHE A 33 7.49 -8.80 -14.82
C PHE A 33 6.40 -9.80 -14.42
N LEU A 34 5.23 -9.29 -14.03
CA LEU A 34 4.10 -10.14 -13.65
C LEU A 34 3.57 -10.97 -14.84
N SER A 35 3.56 -10.39 -16.03
CA SER A 35 3.13 -11.11 -17.24
C SER A 35 4.08 -12.24 -17.64
N GLU A 36 5.38 -12.10 -17.37
CA GLU A 36 6.42 -13.05 -17.72
C GLU A 36 6.64 -14.11 -16.63
N HIS A 37 6.59 -13.72 -15.37
CA HIS A 37 7.01 -14.53 -14.22
C HIS A 37 5.92 -14.78 -13.18
N GLY A 38 4.74 -14.17 -13.32
CA GLY A 38 3.69 -14.25 -12.29
C GLY A 38 3.26 -15.67 -11.92
N ALA A 39 3.33 -16.60 -12.89
CA ALA A 39 3.00 -18.01 -12.68
C ALA A 39 4.03 -18.79 -11.83
N GLU A 40 5.19 -18.21 -11.57
CA GLU A 40 6.25 -18.82 -10.76
C GLU A 40 6.03 -18.63 -9.24
N PHE A 41 5.06 -17.79 -8.85
CA PHE A 41 4.81 -17.41 -7.46
C PHE A 41 3.51 -18.00 -6.93
N ASP A 42 3.56 -18.53 -5.71
CA ASP A 42 2.37 -18.99 -4.97
C ASP A 42 1.53 -17.81 -4.47
N VAL A 43 2.21 -16.71 -4.08
CA VAL A 43 1.56 -15.50 -3.51
C VAL A 43 2.19 -14.25 -4.09
N ILE A 44 1.36 -13.32 -4.55
CA ILE A 44 1.80 -12.03 -5.09
C ILE A 44 1.17 -10.89 -4.26
N HIS A 45 2.02 -10.02 -3.71
CA HIS A 45 1.58 -8.78 -3.06
C HIS A 45 1.90 -7.59 -3.96
N ALA A 46 0.89 -6.86 -4.36
CA ALA A 46 1.03 -5.65 -5.17
C ALA A 46 0.62 -4.40 -4.40
N SER A 47 1.47 -3.38 -4.45
CA SER A 47 1.19 -2.05 -3.87
C SER A 47 1.35 -0.98 -4.96
N PRO A 48 0.39 -0.88 -5.90
CA PRO A 48 0.46 0.11 -6.97
C PRO A 48 0.47 1.54 -6.41
N PRO A 49 1.03 2.51 -7.16
CA PRO A 49 1.16 3.89 -6.71
C PRO A 49 -0.14 4.48 -6.17
N CYS A 50 -0.08 5.08 -4.99
CA CYS A 50 -1.23 5.68 -4.32
C CYS A 50 -1.43 7.18 -4.61
N GLN A 51 -0.56 7.80 -5.38
CA GLN A 51 -0.51 9.25 -5.60
C GLN A 51 -1.80 9.78 -6.24
N ALA A 52 -2.46 8.98 -7.08
CA ALA A 52 -3.74 9.34 -7.68
C ALA A 52 -4.86 9.58 -6.65
N TYR A 53 -4.76 8.96 -5.46
CA TYR A 53 -5.81 8.93 -4.43
C TYR A 53 -5.48 9.74 -3.18
N THR A 54 -4.23 10.20 -3.03
CA THR A 54 -3.82 10.91 -1.82
C THR A 54 -4.19 12.39 -1.89
N GLY A 55 -4.65 12.96 -0.77
CA GLY A 55 -4.92 14.40 -0.65
C GLY A 55 -3.70 15.30 -0.86
N LEU A 56 -2.49 14.73 -0.95
CA LEU A 56 -1.28 15.45 -1.32
C LEU A 56 -1.38 16.09 -2.71
N ARG A 57 -2.10 15.47 -3.64
CA ARG A 57 -2.39 16.05 -4.96
C ARG A 57 -3.10 17.40 -4.82
N ASN A 58 -4.12 17.48 -3.97
CA ASN A 58 -4.88 18.70 -3.74
C ASN A 58 -4.04 19.80 -3.09
N VAL A 59 -3.12 19.41 -2.18
CA VAL A 59 -2.18 20.34 -1.54
C VAL A 59 -1.14 20.86 -2.57
N THR A 60 -0.68 20.01 -3.48
CA THR A 60 0.25 20.40 -4.54
C THR A 60 -0.42 21.34 -5.54
N LEU A 61 -1.64 21.01 -6.00
CA LEU A 61 -2.45 21.88 -6.86
C LEU A 61 -2.71 23.23 -6.22
N SER A 62 -3.07 23.28 -4.90
CA SER A 62 -3.35 24.54 -4.23
C SER A 62 -2.11 25.41 -3.99
N ARG A 63 -0.93 24.81 -3.89
CA ARG A 63 0.33 25.53 -3.65
C ARG A 63 1.07 25.96 -4.92
N PHE A 64 1.02 25.15 -5.98
CA PHE A 64 1.88 25.31 -7.14
C PHE A 64 1.08 25.50 -8.43
N GLY A 65 -0.27 25.43 -8.39
CA GLY A 65 -1.14 25.60 -9.55
C GLY A 65 -1.10 24.44 -10.55
N ASP A 66 -0.21 23.47 -10.34
CA ASP A 66 -0.06 22.29 -11.17
C ASP A 66 0.31 21.09 -10.28
N ALA A 67 -0.19 19.89 -10.63
CA ALA A 67 0.19 18.64 -10.00
C ALA A 67 0.37 17.58 -11.09
N PRO A 68 1.47 16.82 -11.05
CA PRO A 68 1.67 15.75 -12.03
C PRO A 68 0.49 14.81 -12.03
N GLU A 69 0.05 14.40 -13.21
CA GLU A 69 -0.96 13.40 -13.37
C GLU A 69 -0.35 12.04 -13.01
N HIS A 70 -0.95 11.37 -12.02
CA HIS A 70 -0.50 10.05 -11.61
C HIS A 70 -1.49 9.00 -12.13
N PRO A 71 -1.01 7.99 -12.89
CA PRO A 71 -1.89 6.97 -13.43
C PRO A 71 -2.53 6.13 -12.30
N ASP A 72 -3.80 5.80 -12.48
CA ASP A 72 -4.45 4.74 -11.68
C ASP A 72 -4.04 3.38 -12.25
N LEU A 73 -3.13 2.71 -11.57
CA LEU A 73 -2.65 1.39 -11.97
C LEU A 73 -3.39 0.23 -11.30
N ILE A 74 -4.35 0.49 -10.40
CA ILE A 74 -5.05 -0.58 -9.66
C ILE A 74 -5.82 -1.49 -10.62
N ALA A 75 -6.53 -0.92 -11.59
CA ALA A 75 -7.30 -1.71 -12.55
C ALA A 75 -6.40 -2.60 -13.42
N ALA A 76 -5.28 -2.05 -13.91
CA ALA A 76 -4.29 -2.79 -14.69
C ALA A 76 -3.61 -3.88 -13.85
N THR A 77 -3.20 -3.57 -12.62
CA THR A 77 -2.61 -4.53 -11.67
C THR A 77 -3.57 -5.68 -11.38
N ARG A 78 -4.85 -5.36 -11.10
CA ARG A 78 -5.87 -6.39 -10.85
C ARG A 78 -6.08 -7.29 -12.06
N ALA A 79 -6.12 -6.73 -13.26
CA ALA A 79 -6.28 -7.49 -14.50
C ALA A 79 -5.08 -8.44 -14.72
N ALA A 80 -3.86 -7.95 -14.54
CA ALA A 80 -2.65 -8.75 -14.65
C ALA A 80 -2.60 -9.89 -13.62
N LEU A 81 -2.93 -9.60 -12.34
CA LEU A 81 -2.99 -10.61 -11.27
C LEU A 81 -4.04 -11.70 -11.53
N ARG A 82 -5.18 -11.33 -12.12
CA ARG A 82 -6.21 -12.32 -12.50
C ARG A 82 -5.84 -13.17 -13.69
N ALA A 83 -4.90 -12.71 -14.49
CA ALA A 83 -4.38 -13.44 -15.65
C ALA A 83 -3.19 -14.35 -15.30
N THR A 84 -2.68 -14.33 -14.07
CA THR A 84 -1.67 -15.29 -13.60
C THR A 84 -2.25 -16.69 -13.48
N ALA A 85 -1.38 -17.68 -13.24
CA ALA A 85 -1.78 -19.08 -13.16
C ALA A 85 -2.93 -19.32 -12.15
N ASP A 86 -3.77 -20.30 -12.48
CA ASP A 86 -4.82 -20.78 -11.58
C ASP A 86 -4.20 -21.25 -10.25
N GLY A 87 -4.71 -20.71 -9.15
CA GLY A 87 -4.24 -21.03 -7.80
C GLY A 87 -3.27 -20.02 -7.18
N THR A 88 -2.70 -19.10 -7.96
CA THR A 88 -1.89 -18.00 -7.39
C THR A 88 -2.75 -17.10 -6.51
N VAL A 89 -2.36 -16.94 -5.26
CA VAL A 89 -3.00 -16.01 -4.33
C VAL A 89 -2.47 -14.62 -4.56
N TYR A 90 -3.34 -13.62 -4.65
CA TYR A 90 -2.89 -12.24 -4.69
C TYR A 90 -3.50 -11.35 -3.62
N VAL A 91 -2.75 -10.33 -3.24
CA VAL A 91 -3.18 -9.25 -2.36
C VAL A 91 -2.79 -7.92 -2.99
N ILE A 92 -3.75 -6.99 -3.10
CA ILE A 92 -3.50 -5.61 -3.53
C ILE A 92 -3.69 -4.68 -2.34
N GLU A 93 -2.68 -3.86 -2.04
CA GLU A 93 -2.73 -2.87 -0.97
C GLU A 93 -2.80 -1.46 -1.54
N ASN A 94 -3.62 -0.59 -0.94
CA ASN A 94 -3.59 0.82 -1.23
C ASN A 94 -4.17 1.66 -0.08
N VAL A 95 -4.28 2.97 -0.31
CA VAL A 95 -4.84 3.94 0.64
C VAL A 95 -6.37 3.98 0.57
N GLN A 96 -6.99 4.56 1.58
CA GLN A 96 -8.42 4.90 1.57
C GLN A 96 -8.75 5.82 0.37
N GLY A 97 -9.89 5.57 -0.26
CA GLY A 97 -10.34 6.31 -1.45
C GLY A 97 -9.77 5.78 -2.77
N SER A 98 -8.95 4.72 -2.73
CA SER A 98 -8.50 4.03 -3.94
C SER A 98 -9.60 3.18 -4.57
N SER A 99 -9.40 2.77 -5.83
CA SER A 99 -10.35 1.95 -6.60
C SER A 99 -10.30 0.44 -6.25
N LEU A 100 -9.85 0.09 -5.03
CA LEU A 100 -9.86 -1.28 -4.53
C LEU A 100 -11.27 -1.79 -4.22
N TYR A 101 -11.51 -3.07 -4.47
CA TYR A 101 -12.63 -3.80 -3.89
C TYR A 101 -12.26 -4.23 -2.47
N THR A 102 -12.26 -3.27 -1.54
CA THR A 102 -11.74 -3.45 -0.19
C THR A 102 -12.47 -4.55 0.56
N GLN A 103 -11.74 -5.58 0.99
CA GLN A 103 -12.25 -6.66 1.85
C GLN A 103 -11.94 -6.40 3.31
N ILE A 104 -10.74 -5.90 3.60
CA ILE A 104 -10.31 -5.58 4.96
C ILE A 104 -9.55 -4.25 5.01
N ILE A 105 -9.54 -3.67 6.19
CA ILE A 105 -8.72 -2.50 6.52
C ILE A 105 -7.81 -2.88 7.68
N LEU A 106 -6.50 -2.75 7.46
CA LEU A 106 -5.52 -2.90 8.54
C LEU A 106 -5.15 -1.53 9.11
N CYS A 107 -5.13 -1.45 10.42
CA CYS A 107 -4.71 -0.27 11.17
C CYS A 107 -3.58 -0.64 12.14
N GLY A 108 -2.55 0.19 12.23
CA GLY A 108 -1.43 -0.06 13.15
C GLY A 108 -1.89 -0.24 14.60
N ALA A 109 -2.86 0.54 15.06
CA ALA A 109 -3.41 0.41 16.41
C ALA A 109 -4.06 -0.97 16.66
N ALA A 110 -4.73 -1.54 15.66
CA ALA A 110 -5.32 -2.87 15.73
C ALA A 110 -4.24 -3.98 15.73
N LEU A 111 -3.05 -3.69 15.24
CA LEU A 111 -1.90 -4.60 15.16
C LEU A 111 -0.91 -4.43 16.32
N GLY A 112 -1.33 -3.84 17.45
CA GLY A 112 -0.49 -3.66 18.63
C GLY A 112 0.50 -2.50 18.56
N LEU A 113 0.33 -1.58 17.61
CA LEU A 113 1.08 -0.33 17.51
C LEU A 113 0.17 0.84 17.96
N PRO A 114 -0.04 1.02 19.28
CA PRO A 114 -0.86 2.10 19.78
C PRO A 114 -0.31 3.42 19.22
N HIS A 115 -1.11 4.40 18.99
CA HIS A 115 -0.73 5.67 18.39
C HIS A 115 -0.42 5.64 16.86
N LEU A 116 -0.45 4.49 16.19
CA LEU A 116 -0.32 4.40 14.74
C LEU A 116 -1.69 4.23 14.08
N ALA A 117 -2.42 5.33 13.92
CA ALA A 117 -3.68 5.34 13.19
C ALA A 117 -3.43 5.48 11.68
N ARG A 118 -2.87 4.45 11.07
CA ARG A 118 -2.63 4.39 9.63
C ARG A 118 -3.42 3.24 9.03
N HIS A 119 -4.46 3.59 8.29
CA HIS A 119 -5.30 2.63 7.57
C HIS A 119 -4.69 2.26 6.22
N ARG A 120 -4.75 0.96 5.92
CA ARG A 120 -4.44 0.41 4.61
C ARG A 120 -5.55 -0.54 4.20
N HIS A 121 -5.99 -0.38 2.97
CA HIS A 121 -7.05 -1.14 2.36
C HIS A 121 -6.47 -2.29 1.56
N PHE A 122 -7.11 -3.44 1.61
CA PHE A 122 -6.65 -4.65 0.96
C PHE A 122 -7.77 -5.32 0.17
N GLU A 123 -7.41 -5.78 -1.01
CA GLU A 123 -8.21 -6.61 -1.89
C GLU A 123 -7.45 -7.91 -2.17
N SER A 124 -8.16 -9.04 -2.31
CA SER A 124 -7.54 -10.34 -2.62
C SER A 124 -8.53 -11.23 -3.37
N ASN A 125 -8.01 -12.30 -4.00
CA ASN A 125 -8.82 -13.40 -4.55
C ASN A 125 -9.14 -14.47 -3.50
N VAL A 126 -8.63 -14.35 -2.28
CA VAL A 126 -8.99 -15.19 -1.14
C VAL A 126 -9.61 -14.37 -0.03
N LEU A 127 -10.35 -15.02 0.87
CA LEU A 127 -10.97 -14.34 2.00
C LEU A 127 -9.89 -13.89 2.99
N LEU A 128 -9.88 -12.61 3.31
CA LEU A 128 -8.98 -12.00 4.28
C LEU A 128 -9.72 -11.70 5.58
N PHE A 129 -8.99 -11.76 6.70
CA PHE A 129 -9.49 -11.39 8.02
C PHE A 129 -8.59 -10.32 8.64
N ALA A 130 -9.19 -9.39 9.38
CA ALA A 130 -8.48 -8.34 10.09
C ALA A 130 -9.09 -8.11 11.48
N PRO A 131 -8.27 -7.79 12.50
CA PRO A 131 -8.80 -7.32 13.77
C PRO A 131 -9.48 -5.96 13.56
N PRO A 132 -10.58 -5.68 14.29
CA PRO A 132 -11.26 -4.40 14.19
C PRO A 132 -10.35 -3.26 14.66
N CYS A 133 -10.47 -2.11 14.00
CA CYS A 133 -9.78 -0.90 14.42
C CYS A 133 -10.33 -0.41 15.77
N ARG A 134 -9.46 -0.12 16.73
CA ARG A 134 -9.83 0.24 18.10
C ARG A 134 -9.21 1.56 18.60
N HIS A 135 -8.59 2.35 17.74
CA HIS A 135 -8.11 3.67 18.18
C HIS A 135 -9.30 4.62 18.49
N ARG A 136 -9.12 5.49 19.46
CA ARG A 136 -10.15 6.46 19.86
C ARG A 136 -9.97 7.77 19.06
N GLU A 137 -11.07 8.48 18.79
CA GLU A 137 -11.07 9.71 17.98
C GLU A 137 -10.16 10.82 18.50
N ASN A 138 -9.83 10.83 19.78
CA ASN A 138 -9.04 11.88 20.45
C ASN A 138 -7.66 11.40 20.91
N GLU A 139 -7.22 10.20 20.53
CA GLU A 139 -5.90 9.71 20.87
C GLU A 139 -4.80 10.44 20.09
N TYR A 140 -3.66 10.64 20.77
CA TYR A 140 -2.45 11.12 20.13
C TYR A 140 -2.00 10.10 19.08
N THR A 141 -1.88 10.53 17.84
CA THR A 141 -1.42 9.67 16.74
C THR A 141 -0.08 10.16 16.21
N ILE A 142 0.79 9.21 15.91
CA ILE A 142 2.09 9.46 15.28
C ILE A 142 1.89 9.42 13.77
N GLY A 143 2.20 10.51 13.08
CA GLY A 143 2.23 10.54 11.62
C GLY A 143 3.47 9.82 11.10
N VAL A 144 3.26 8.76 10.33
CA VAL A 144 4.33 8.03 9.60
C VAL A 144 4.32 8.39 8.12
N TYR A 145 4.28 9.66 7.85
CA TYR A 145 4.51 10.20 6.50
C TYR A 145 5.99 10.58 6.43
N GLY A 146 6.62 10.33 5.28
CA GLY A 146 8.03 10.56 5.07
C GLY A 146 8.54 11.89 5.62
N SER A 147 9.83 12.04 5.77
CA SER A 147 10.46 13.24 6.30
C SER A 147 10.14 14.45 5.41
N ARG A 148 9.86 15.60 6.02
CA ARG A 148 9.87 16.88 5.30
C ARG A 148 11.27 17.13 4.75
N PRO A 149 11.41 17.95 3.67
CA PRO A 149 12.72 18.36 3.17
C PRO A 149 13.61 19.02 4.23
N ASP A 150 13.01 19.58 5.29
CA ASP A 150 13.70 20.19 6.45
C ASP A 150 14.08 19.18 7.56
N GLY A 151 13.89 17.87 7.33
CA GLY A 151 14.20 16.80 8.27
C GLY A 151 13.26 16.69 9.48
N ARG A 152 12.26 17.55 9.58
CA ARG A 152 11.33 17.54 10.71
C ARG A 152 10.26 16.46 10.54
N ARG A 153 10.02 15.67 11.59
CA ARG A 153 8.90 14.72 11.63
C ARG A 153 7.58 15.48 11.74
N VAL A 154 6.62 15.14 10.91
CA VAL A 154 5.28 15.71 10.99
C VAL A 154 4.49 14.95 12.06
N SER A 155 4.31 15.58 13.22
CA SER A 155 3.32 15.11 14.20
C SER A 155 1.99 15.80 13.88
N TYR A 156 0.96 15.03 13.58
CA TYR A 156 -0.39 15.56 13.44
C TYR A 156 -1.13 15.44 14.76
N ARG A 157 -1.53 16.58 15.32
CA ARG A 157 -2.59 16.64 16.32
C ARG A 157 -3.92 16.67 15.56
N ARG A 158 -4.79 15.69 15.84
CA ARG A 158 -6.20 15.58 15.46
C ARG A 158 -6.49 15.43 13.96
N HIS A 159 -6.83 14.24 13.54
CA HIS A 159 -7.73 14.04 12.42
C HIS A 159 -9.12 13.67 12.95
N LYS A 160 -10.12 14.49 12.64
CA LYS A 160 -11.52 14.05 12.65
C LYS A 160 -11.64 13.07 11.47
N PHE A 161 -11.82 11.80 11.77
CA PHE A 161 -12.30 10.86 10.75
C PHE A 161 -13.82 11.04 10.69
N ILE A 162 -14.31 11.41 9.54
CA ILE A 162 -15.75 11.29 9.22
C ILE A 162 -15.86 9.85 8.70
N GLU A 163 -16.49 8.98 9.47
CA GLU A 163 -16.95 7.70 8.95
C GLU A 163 -18.09 7.93 7.97
N PRO A 164 -18.18 7.10 6.88
CA PRO A 164 -19.29 7.17 5.94
C PRO A 164 -20.61 6.71 6.56
#